data_844a55622b5c0c0bd89c4f2727bb3edf
#
_entry.id   844a55622b5c0c0bd89c4f2727bb3edf
#
_cell.length_a   1.000
_cell.length_b   1.000
_cell.length_c   1.000
_cell.angle_alpha   90.00
_cell.angle_beta   90.00
_cell.angle_gamma   90.00
#
_symmetry.space_group_name_H-M   'P 1'
#
loop_
_entity.id
_entity.type
_entity.pdbx_description
1 polymer ?
#
loop_
_entity_poly.entity_id
_entity_poly.type
_entity_poly.pdbx_seq_one_letter_code
_entity_poly.pdbx_strand_id
1 'polypeptide(L)'
;FIADGLHIHEKSFPHFLNRFEPVALLSALATATGGIGLVGTVSTSYSDPFTVARQIGSIDALSGGRAGWNAVTSPLKGSGSNYGRTHPEHALRYQMAEDYIAAISKLWDSWEDDAFIRDPVSGRYFDPSKMHRANHQGDFFSVEGPLSIGRSPQGQPVIFQAGASKDGIELAGKWADA
;
A
#
# COMPACT_ATOMS: atom_id res chain seq x y z
N PHE A 1 -2.01 -10.11 -10.46
CA PHE A 1 -1.52 -8.72 -10.56
C PHE A 1 -2.58 -7.85 -11.22
N ILE A 2 -3.07 -6.82 -10.52
CA ILE A 2 -4.08 -5.89 -11.02
C ILE A 2 -3.41 -4.53 -11.25
N ALA A 3 -3.26 -4.17 -12.53
CA ALA A 3 -2.76 -2.86 -12.92
C ALA A 3 -3.85 -1.79 -12.78
N ASP A 4 -3.46 -0.55 -12.51
CA ASP A 4 -4.34 0.59 -12.44
C ASP A 4 -3.82 1.80 -13.22
N GLY A 5 -4.71 2.71 -13.57
CA GLY A 5 -4.40 3.98 -14.21
C GLY A 5 -5.43 5.03 -13.83
N LEU A 6 -4.96 6.11 -13.22
CA LEU A 6 -5.80 7.14 -12.60
C LEU A 6 -6.27 8.23 -13.57
N HIS A 7 -6.08 8.02 -14.87
CA HIS A 7 -6.54 8.93 -15.92
C HIS A 7 -6.88 8.18 -17.20
N ILE A 8 -8.01 8.50 -17.78
CA ILE A 8 -8.45 8.01 -19.10
C ILE A 8 -8.86 9.18 -19.98
N HIS A 9 -8.80 9.00 -21.28
CA HIS A 9 -9.29 9.96 -22.29
C HIS A 9 -9.81 9.19 -23.51
N GLU A 10 -10.39 9.90 -24.48
CA GLU A 10 -11.09 9.29 -25.64
C GLU A 10 -10.19 8.41 -26.51
N LYS A 11 -8.87 8.60 -26.45
CA LYS A 11 -7.89 7.81 -27.20
C LYS A 11 -7.20 6.74 -26.34
N SER A 12 -7.66 6.52 -25.10
CA SER A 12 -7.14 5.46 -24.26
C SER A 12 -7.46 4.08 -24.85
N PHE A 13 -6.55 3.14 -24.69
CA PHE A 13 -6.80 1.76 -25.13
C PHE A 13 -8.02 1.17 -24.42
N PRO A 14 -8.83 0.34 -25.08
CA PRO A 14 -10.07 -0.21 -24.51
C PRO A 14 -9.91 -0.87 -23.16
N HIS A 15 -8.77 -1.54 -22.91
CA HIS A 15 -8.51 -2.21 -21.65
C HIS A 15 -8.27 -1.25 -20.46
N PHE A 16 -8.13 0.06 -20.70
CA PHE A 16 -8.08 1.08 -19.65
C PHE A 16 -9.45 1.70 -19.32
N LEU A 17 -10.43 1.56 -20.22
CA LEU A 17 -11.69 2.30 -20.14
C LEU A 17 -12.69 1.79 -19.11
N ASN A 18 -12.56 0.51 -18.71
CA ASN A 18 -13.50 -0.11 -17.76
C ASN A 18 -12.75 -1.08 -16.85
N ARG A 19 -12.29 -0.61 -15.70
CA ARG A 19 -11.56 -1.41 -14.70
C ARG A 19 -12.18 -1.25 -13.34
N PHE A 20 -12.22 -2.34 -12.60
CA PHE A 20 -12.46 -2.25 -11.16
C PHE A 20 -11.23 -1.65 -10.46
N GLU A 21 -11.48 -0.91 -9.41
CA GLU A 21 -10.43 -0.41 -8.53
C GLU A 21 -9.71 -1.63 -7.87
N PRO A 22 -8.37 -1.64 -7.87
CA PRO A 22 -7.60 -2.83 -7.47
C PRO A 22 -7.88 -3.33 -6.06
N VAL A 23 -7.99 -2.44 -5.07
CA VAL A 23 -8.21 -2.84 -3.66
C VAL A 23 -9.59 -3.47 -3.49
N ALA A 24 -10.62 -2.89 -4.11
CA ALA A 24 -11.97 -3.44 -4.07
C ALA A 24 -12.03 -4.83 -4.73
N LEU A 25 -11.42 -4.99 -5.91
CA LEU A 25 -11.37 -6.26 -6.62
C LEU A 25 -10.59 -7.32 -5.84
N LEU A 26 -9.41 -6.97 -5.32
CA LEU A 26 -8.58 -7.90 -4.58
C LEU A 26 -9.21 -8.32 -3.24
N SER A 27 -9.97 -7.44 -2.59
CA SER A 27 -10.73 -7.80 -1.38
C SER A 27 -11.74 -8.90 -1.66
N ALA A 28 -12.44 -8.83 -2.80
CA ALA A 28 -13.36 -9.89 -3.24
C ALA A 28 -12.59 -11.18 -3.57
N LEU A 29 -11.49 -11.09 -4.31
CA LEU A 29 -10.67 -12.24 -4.69
C LEU A 29 -9.96 -12.90 -3.49
N ALA A 30 -9.65 -12.15 -2.43
CA ALA A 30 -9.04 -12.67 -1.22
C ALA A 30 -9.86 -13.79 -0.58
N THR A 31 -11.18 -13.65 -0.61
CA THR A 31 -12.13 -14.63 -0.07
C THR A 31 -12.56 -15.71 -1.07
N ALA A 32 -12.46 -15.42 -2.38
CA ALA A 32 -12.87 -16.32 -3.45
C ALA A 32 -11.76 -17.26 -3.96
N THR A 33 -10.51 -17.04 -3.51
CA THR A 33 -9.34 -17.83 -3.96
C THR A 33 -8.54 -18.34 -2.75
N GLY A 34 -7.83 -19.46 -2.92
CA GLY A 34 -7.07 -20.10 -1.84
C GLY A 34 -5.54 -20.06 -1.97
N GLY A 35 -4.97 -20.01 -3.17
CA GLY A 35 -3.54 -20.20 -3.37
C GLY A 35 -2.82 -19.16 -4.20
N ILE A 36 -3.54 -18.26 -4.87
CA ILE A 36 -2.93 -17.23 -5.73
C ILE A 36 -2.52 -16.00 -4.94
N GLY A 37 -1.34 -15.43 -5.24
CA GLY A 37 -0.92 -14.12 -4.74
C GLY A 37 -1.77 -12.98 -5.33
N LEU A 38 -2.04 -11.95 -4.55
CA LEU A 38 -2.98 -10.87 -4.84
C LEU A 38 -2.27 -9.53 -4.81
N VAL A 39 -1.77 -9.08 -5.97
CA VAL A 39 -0.99 -7.84 -6.08
C VAL A 39 -1.82 -6.72 -6.69
N GLY A 40 -2.02 -5.63 -5.95
CA GLY A 40 -2.75 -4.45 -6.38
C GLY A 40 -1.86 -3.25 -6.63
N THR A 41 -2.13 -2.54 -7.72
CA THR A 41 -1.47 -1.27 -8.02
C THR A 41 -2.15 -0.14 -7.25
N VAL A 42 -1.40 0.57 -6.41
CA VAL A 42 -1.87 1.79 -5.73
C VAL A 42 -0.81 2.88 -5.82
N SER A 43 -1.26 4.09 -6.12
CA SER A 43 -0.39 5.26 -6.34
C SER A 43 0.17 5.81 -5.05
N THR A 44 1.47 6.09 -5.01
CA THR A 44 2.13 6.85 -3.95
C THR A 44 1.93 8.36 -4.06
N SER A 45 1.48 8.84 -5.25
CA SER A 45 1.29 10.27 -5.51
C SER A 45 -0.11 10.78 -5.18
N TYR A 46 -1.12 9.89 -5.15
CA TYR A 46 -2.53 10.27 -5.06
C TYR A 46 -3.32 9.53 -3.97
N SER A 47 -2.65 8.80 -3.11
CA SER A 47 -3.25 8.09 -1.98
C SER A 47 -2.56 8.49 -0.68
N ASP A 48 -3.18 8.23 0.46
CA ASP A 48 -2.59 8.49 1.78
C ASP A 48 -1.93 7.22 2.34
N PRO A 49 -0.70 7.31 2.89
CA PRO A 49 0.03 6.13 3.36
C PRO A 49 -0.71 5.35 4.44
N PHE A 50 -1.37 6.02 5.39
CA PHE A 50 -2.15 5.34 6.44
C PHE A 50 -3.31 4.54 5.85
N THR A 51 -4.00 5.11 4.85
CA THR A 51 -5.12 4.44 4.16
C THR A 51 -4.63 3.20 3.42
N VAL A 52 -3.56 3.32 2.63
CA VAL A 52 -3.03 2.19 1.85
C VAL A 52 -2.44 1.11 2.74
N ALA A 53 -1.73 1.47 3.82
CA ALA A 53 -1.25 0.49 4.79
C ALA A 53 -2.40 -0.37 5.36
N ARG A 54 -3.54 0.25 5.71
CA ARG A 54 -4.74 -0.45 6.18
C ARG A 54 -5.36 -1.33 5.10
N GLN A 55 -5.48 -0.83 3.88
CA GLN A 55 -6.11 -1.54 2.76
C GLN A 55 -5.32 -2.80 2.41
N ILE A 56 -4.02 -2.67 2.19
CA ILE A 56 -3.16 -3.81 1.83
C ILE A 56 -3.03 -4.80 3.00
N GLY A 57 -2.86 -4.31 4.23
CA GLY A 57 -2.85 -5.15 5.43
C GLY A 57 -4.17 -5.91 5.63
N SER A 58 -5.31 -5.29 5.28
CA SER A 58 -6.62 -5.96 5.34
C SER A 58 -6.75 -7.06 4.29
N ILE A 59 -6.29 -6.82 3.05
CA ILE A 59 -6.26 -7.85 2.01
C ILE A 59 -5.36 -9.01 2.44
N ASP A 60 -4.22 -8.71 3.05
CA ASP A 60 -3.30 -9.74 3.54
C ASP A 60 -3.94 -10.61 4.63
N ALA A 61 -4.57 -9.99 5.61
CA ALA A 61 -5.30 -10.72 6.66
C ALA A 61 -6.45 -11.56 6.09
N LEU A 62 -7.27 -11.01 5.19
CA LEU A 62 -8.40 -11.70 4.55
C LEU A 62 -7.95 -12.86 3.66
N SER A 63 -6.80 -12.74 3.03
CA SER A 63 -6.26 -13.75 2.13
C SER A 63 -5.38 -14.80 2.81
N GLY A 64 -5.07 -14.63 4.09
CA GLY A 64 -4.14 -15.50 4.81
C GLY A 64 -2.69 -15.37 4.36
N GLY A 65 -2.25 -14.13 4.13
CA GLY A 65 -0.85 -13.85 3.81
C GLY A 65 -0.51 -13.92 2.31
N ARG A 66 -1.38 -13.41 1.43
CA ARG A 66 -1.18 -13.47 -0.03
C ARG A 66 -1.20 -12.09 -0.72
N ALA A 67 -1.27 -11.00 0.04
CA ALA A 67 -1.31 -9.66 -0.53
C ALA A 67 0.07 -9.17 -0.97
N GLY A 68 0.07 -8.36 -2.03
CA GLY A 68 1.21 -7.56 -2.43
C GLY A 68 0.75 -6.19 -2.94
N TRP A 69 1.64 -5.25 -2.90
CA TRP A 69 1.41 -3.88 -3.34
C TRP A 69 2.38 -3.50 -4.47
N ASN A 70 1.85 -3.16 -5.64
CA ASN A 70 2.64 -2.52 -6.68
C ASN A 70 2.64 -1.00 -6.45
N ALA A 71 3.74 -0.51 -5.91
CA ALA A 71 3.94 0.89 -5.61
C ALA A 71 4.27 1.68 -6.88
N VAL A 72 3.37 2.54 -7.34
CA VAL A 72 3.55 3.32 -8.57
C VAL A 72 3.49 4.82 -8.30
N THR A 73 4.29 5.58 -9.06
CA THR A 73 4.31 7.05 -8.98
C THR A 73 3.32 7.73 -9.94
N SER A 74 2.47 6.96 -10.61
CA SER A 74 1.44 7.44 -11.56
C SER A 74 1.99 8.36 -12.65
N PRO A 75 2.49 7.84 -13.79
CA PRO A 75 3.18 8.63 -14.81
C PRO A 75 2.25 9.53 -15.64
N LEU A 76 0.94 9.29 -15.60
CA LEU A 76 -0.03 10.01 -16.43
C LEU A 76 -0.35 11.40 -15.85
N LYS A 77 0.07 12.46 -16.54
CA LYS A 77 -0.10 13.86 -16.10
C LYS A 77 -1.56 14.23 -15.78
N GLY A 78 -2.53 13.69 -16.52
CA GLY A 78 -3.95 13.90 -16.28
C GLY A 78 -4.47 13.34 -14.96
N SER A 79 -3.73 12.45 -14.29
CA SER A 79 -4.13 11.92 -12.98
C SER A 79 -4.34 13.01 -11.94
N GLY A 80 -3.49 14.05 -11.94
CA GLY A 80 -3.60 15.17 -11.01
C GLY A 80 -4.97 15.86 -11.05
N SER A 81 -5.55 16.01 -12.23
CA SER A 81 -6.85 16.68 -12.42
C SER A 81 -7.98 15.93 -11.70
N ASN A 82 -7.95 14.59 -11.66
CA ASN A 82 -8.96 13.79 -10.96
C ASN A 82 -8.87 13.92 -9.43
N TYR A 83 -7.75 14.40 -8.92
CA TYR A 83 -7.52 14.60 -7.48
C TYR A 83 -7.44 16.09 -7.10
N GLY A 84 -7.75 17.02 -8.02
CA GLY A 84 -7.68 18.46 -7.77
C GLY A 84 -6.27 18.96 -7.44
N ARG A 85 -5.23 18.28 -7.93
CA ARG A 85 -3.82 18.56 -7.62
C ARG A 85 -3.02 18.77 -8.90
N THR A 86 -1.98 19.59 -8.83
CA THR A 86 -0.96 19.65 -9.88
C THR A 86 -0.21 18.32 -9.90
N HIS A 87 0.03 17.79 -11.11
CA HIS A 87 0.83 16.56 -11.26
C HIS A 87 2.29 16.87 -10.94
N PRO A 88 2.91 16.21 -9.94
CA PRO A 88 4.29 16.49 -9.56
C PRO A 88 5.27 16.08 -10.66
N GLU A 89 6.40 16.76 -10.74
CA GLU A 89 7.49 16.41 -11.64
C GLU A 89 8.07 15.03 -11.32
N HIS A 90 8.76 14.42 -12.31
CA HIS A 90 9.22 13.03 -12.23
C HIS A 90 10.06 12.76 -10.98
N ALA A 91 11.13 13.53 -10.77
CA ALA A 91 12.03 13.32 -9.62
C ALA A 91 11.29 13.50 -8.28
N LEU A 92 10.42 14.50 -8.18
CA LEU A 92 9.63 14.76 -6.97
C LEU A 92 8.70 13.59 -6.64
N ARG A 93 8.08 12.94 -7.65
CA ARG A 93 7.24 11.77 -7.41
C ARG A 93 8.01 10.60 -6.81
N TYR A 94 9.27 10.40 -7.18
CA TYR A 94 10.11 9.34 -6.59
C TYR A 94 10.56 9.67 -5.17
N GLN A 95 10.87 10.93 -4.88
CA GLN A 95 11.13 11.38 -3.49
C GLN A 95 9.90 11.17 -2.60
N MET A 96 8.72 11.57 -3.09
CA MET A 96 7.45 11.30 -2.39
C MET A 96 7.22 9.80 -2.20
N ALA A 97 7.49 8.97 -3.20
CA ALA A 97 7.31 7.53 -3.12
C ALA A 97 8.22 6.88 -2.07
N GLU A 98 9.46 7.32 -1.97
CA GLU A 98 10.40 6.84 -0.95
C GLU A 98 9.90 7.13 0.47
N ASP A 99 9.50 8.37 0.74
CA ASP A 99 8.95 8.79 2.02
C ASP A 99 7.64 8.04 2.34
N TYR A 100 6.79 7.86 1.32
CA TYR A 100 5.54 7.13 1.42
C TYR A 100 5.74 5.67 1.83
N ILE A 101 6.68 4.95 1.18
CA ILE A 101 6.97 3.54 1.47
C ILE A 101 7.57 3.42 2.87
N ALA A 102 8.46 4.34 3.26
CA ALA A 102 9.01 4.38 4.62
C ALA A 102 7.92 4.55 5.69
N ALA A 103 6.92 5.40 5.44
CA ALA A 103 5.77 5.56 6.33
C ALA A 103 4.93 4.28 6.45
N ILE A 104 4.63 3.62 5.32
CA ILE A 104 3.86 2.37 5.29
C ILE A 104 4.58 1.24 6.01
N SER A 105 5.88 1.05 5.76
CA SER A 105 6.68 0.00 6.41
C SER A 105 6.66 0.13 7.94
N LYS A 106 6.81 1.35 8.46
CA LYS A 106 6.68 1.60 9.90
C LYS A 106 5.28 1.32 10.45
N LEU A 107 4.23 1.58 9.66
CA LEU A 107 2.86 1.28 10.06
C LEU A 107 2.60 -0.23 10.12
N TRP A 108 3.11 -1.01 9.18
CA TRP A 108 2.98 -2.47 9.19
C TRP A 108 3.72 -3.12 10.35
N ASP A 109 4.81 -2.51 10.83
CA ASP A 109 5.57 -2.96 12.00
C ASP A 109 5.08 -2.37 13.34
N SER A 110 3.94 -1.67 13.35
CA SER A 110 3.41 -1.03 14.56
C SER A 110 2.78 -1.99 15.57
N TRP A 111 2.66 -3.27 15.25
CA TRP A 111 2.22 -4.34 16.15
C TRP A 111 3.15 -5.54 16.07
N GLU A 112 3.42 -6.18 17.21
CA GLU A 112 4.10 -7.48 17.23
C GLU A 112 3.12 -8.62 16.89
N ASP A 113 3.64 -9.76 16.45
CA ASP A 113 2.83 -10.90 15.95
C ASP A 113 1.80 -11.39 16.96
N ASP A 114 2.13 -11.41 18.24
CA ASP A 114 1.33 -11.91 19.34
C ASP A 114 0.72 -10.80 20.23
N ALA A 115 0.61 -9.57 19.69
CA ALA A 115 0.06 -8.42 20.41
C ALA A 115 -1.41 -8.62 20.83
N PHE A 116 -2.20 -9.32 20.01
CA PHE A 116 -3.65 -9.51 20.25
C PHE A 116 -3.95 -10.83 20.95
N ILE A 117 -4.10 -10.76 22.28
CA ILE A 117 -4.31 -11.93 23.18
C ILE A 117 -5.73 -12.50 23.02
N ARG A 118 -6.75 -11.64 22.93
CA ARG A 118 -8.19 -11.99 22.80
C ARG A 118 -8.65 -13.01 23.86
N ASP A 119 -8.19 -12.87 25.11
CA ASP A 119 -8.55 -13.78 26.21
C ASP A 119 -9.94 -13.40 26.78
N PRO A 120 -10.96 -14.25 26.58
CA PRO A 120 -12.31 -13.99 27.09
C PRO A 120 -12.42 -14.18 28.61
N VAL A 121 -11.47 -14.88 29.25
CA VAL A 121 -11.52 -15.16 30.69
C VAL A 121 -11.02 -13.97 31.50
N SER A 122 -9.87 -13.43 31.13
CA SER A 122 -9.29 -12.25 31.80
C SER A 122 -9.84 -10.92 31.24
N GLY A 123 -10.50 -10.93 30.08
CA GLY A 123 -10.93 -9.75 29.36
C GLY A 123 -9.79 -8.99 28.66
N ARG A 124 -8.57 -9.53 28.68
CA ARG A 124 -7.42 -8.92 27.99
C ARG A 124 -7.54 -9.11 26.48
N TYR A 125 -7.71 -8.00 25.75
CA TYR A 125 -7.82 -8.04 24.31
C TYR A 125 -6.46 -7.98 23.62
N PHE A 126 -5.54 -7.12 24.08
CA PHE A 126 -4.20 -6.97 23.54
C PHE A 126 -3.17 -6.67 24.64
N ASP A 127 -1.89 -6.75 24.32
CA ASP A 127 -0.77 -6.34 25.16
C ASP A 127 -0.30 -4.94 24.75
N PRO A 128 -0.49 -3.90 25.58
CA PRO A 128 -0.06 -2.55 25.26
C PRO A 128 1.46 -2.39 25.04
N SER A 129 2.28 -3.28 25.63
CA SER A 129 3.74 -3.23 25.44
C SER A 129 4.19 -3.66 24.06
N LYS A 130 3.29 -4.31 23.28
CA LYS A 130 3.50 -4.82 21.92
C LYS A 130 2.87 -3.91 20.86
N MET A 131 2.45 -2.73 21.24
CA MET A 131 1.93 -1.69 20.36
C MET A 131 2.97 -0.57 20.21
N HIS A 132 3.41 -0.31 19.02
CA HIS A 132 4.43 0.68 18.72
C HIS A 132 3.87 1.79 17.82
N ARG A 133 4.14 3.05 18.16
CA ARG A 133 3.79 4.16 17.30
C ARG A 133 4.80 4.26 16.16
N ALA A 134 4.32 4.40 14.93
CA ALA A 134 5.16 4.59 13.75
C ALA A 134 5.99 5.89 13.85
N ASN A 135 5.38 6.96 14.39
CA ASN A 135 5.99 8.29 14.57
C ASN A 135 6.84 8.71 13.35
N HIS A 136 6.31 8.42 12.16
CA HIS A 136 6.99 8.81 10.93
C HIS A 136 6.87 10.33 10.75
N GLN A 137 8.01 10.97 10.52
CA GLN A 137 8.15 12.38 10.19
C GLN A 137 9.07 12.45 8.96
N GLY A 138 8.49 12.58 7.78
CA GLY A 138 9.20 12.69 6.52
C GLY A 138 9.02 14.08 5.90
N ASP A 139 9.62 14.28 4.74
CA ASP A 139 9.54 15.55 4.01
C ASP A 139 8.13 15.78 3.41
N PHE A 140 7.40 14.72 3.13
CA PHE A 140 6.09 14.75 2.47
C PHE A 140 4.96 14.17 3.31
N PHE A 141 5.26 13.23 4.20
CA PHE A 141 4.26 12.54 5.00
C PHE A 141 4.62 12.49 6.47
N SER A 142 3.61 12.68 7.32
CA SER A 142 3.74 12.51 8.76
C SER A 142 2.61 11.62 9.25
N VAL A 143 2.96 10.52 9.93
CA VAL A 143 2.00 9.53 10.40
C VAL A 143 2.37 9.07 11.81
N GLU A 144 1.45 9.24 12.75
CA GLU A 144 1.68 8.85 14.14
C GLU A 144 1.58 7.33 14.33
N GLY A 145 0.59 6.68 13.74
CA GLY A 145 0.27 5.27 14.03
C GLY A 145 -0.27 5.08 15.46
N PRO A 146 -0.43 3.85 15.92
CA PRO A 146 -0.21 2.60 15.19
C PRO A 146 -1.24 2.39 14.10
N LEU A 147 -1.02 1.38 13.26
CA LEU A 147 -2.01 0.93 12.30
C LEU A 147 -3.23 0.35 13.04
N SER A 148 -4.44 0.57 12.53
CA SER A 148 -5.69 0.11 13.16
C SER A 148 -6.09 -1.34 12.78
N ILE A 149 -5.11 -2.13 12.35
CA ILE A 149 -5.21 -3.57 12.12
C ILE A 149 -3.95 -4.24 12.68
N GLY A 150 -4.06 -5.44 13.20
CA GLY A 150 -2.90 -6.19 13.69
C GLY A 150 -1.89 -6.53 12.61
N ARG A 151 -0.72 -6.97 13.02
CA ARG A 151 0.35 -7.35 12.10
C ARG A 151 -0.16 -8.37 11.07
N SER A 152 0.20 -8.16 9.84
CA SER A 152 -0.14 -9.00 8.70
C SER A 152 0.48 -10.40 8.84
N PRO A 153 -0.16 -11.49 8.34
CA PRO A 153 0.42 -12.83 8.35
C PRO A 153 1.79 -12.93 7.68
N GLN A 154 2.09 -12.07 6.73
CA GLN A 154 3.43 -11.98 6.10
C GLN A 154 4.40 -11.08 6.91
N GLY A 155 3.95 -10.44 7.99
CA GLY A 155 4.66 -9.35 8.63
C GLY A 155 4.51 -8.05 7.84
N GLN A 156 5.13 -7.96 6.67
CA GLN A 156 4.90 -6.91 5.68
C GLN A 156 4.43 -7.53 4.36
N PRO A 157 3.36 -7.02 3.74
CA PRO A 157 2.96 -7.42 2.39
C PRO A 157 4.08 -7.15 1.38
N VAL A 158 4.21 -8.02 0.37
CA VAL A 158 5.25 -7.93 -0.66
C VAL A 158 5.14 -6.64 -1.45
N ILE A 159 6.23 -5.91 -1.60
CA ILE A 159 6.30 -4.66 -2.38
C ILE A 159 6.87 -4.93 -3.76
N PHE A 160 6.11 -4.57 -4.79
CA PHE A 160 6.52 -4.57 -6.19
C PHE A 160 6.78 -3.15 -6.67
N GLN A 161 7.80 -2.96 -7.51
CA GLN A 161 8.08 -1.69 -8.17
C GLN A 161 8.63 -1.94 -9.58
N ALA A 162 7.90 -1.48 -10.60
CA ALA A 162 8.18 -1.78 -12.01
C ALA A 162 8.79 -0.60 -12.79
N GLY A 163 9.33 0.43 -12.13
CA GLY A 163 9.91 1.60 -12.80
C GLY A 163 11.27 1.32 -13.41
N ALA A 164 11.39 1.49 -14.74
CA ALA A 164 12.63 1.28 -15.49
C ALA A 164 13.50 2.55 -15.61
N SER A 165 13.08 3.70 -15.07
CA SER A 165 13.93 4.90 -15.01
C SER A 165 15.03 4.74 -13.95
N LYS A 166 16.05 5.60 -14.00
CA LYS A 166 17.10 5.59 -12.97
C LYS A 166 16.51 5.70 -11.57
N ASP A 167 15.64 6.67 -11.33
CA ASP A 167 14.99 6.87 -10.04
C ASP A 167 14.11 5.66 -9.64
N GLY A 168 13.47 5.01 -10.64
CA GLY A 168 12.67 3.80 -10.43
C GLY A 168 13.51 2.60 -9.99
N ILE A 169 14.67 2.40 -10.62
CA ILE A 169 15.60 1.33 -10.26
C ILE A 169 16.19 1.57 -8.87
N GLU A 170 16.54 2.81 -8.54
CA GLU A 170 17.05 3.18 -7.21
C GLU A 170 15.99 2.94 -6.13
N LEU A 171 14.73 3.35 -6.36
CA LEU A 171 13.62 3.09 -5.44
C LEU A 171 13.37 1.59 -5.26
N ALA A 172 13.37 0.83 -6.37
CA ALA A 172 13.18 -0.63 -6.32
C ALA A 172 14.31 -1.31 -5.52
N GLY A 173 15.57 -0.97 -5.81
CA GLY A 173 16.72 -1.55 -5.11
C GLY A 173 16.75 -1.27 -3.59
N LYS A 174 16.03 -0.24 -3.14
CA LYS A 174 15.96 0.13 -1.73
C LYS A 174 14.75 -0.49 -1.00
N TRP A 175 13.61 -0.64 -1.68
CA TRP A 175 12.34 -0.89 -1.04
C TRP A 175 11.53 -2.06 -1.60
N ALA A 176 11.79 -2.50 -2.83
CA ALA A 176 10.99 -3.55 -3.44
C ALA A 176 11.53 -4.95 -3.14
N ASP A 177 10.61 -5.88 -3.00
CA ASP A 177 10.92 -7.32 -2.92
C ASP A 177 11.00 -7.95 -4.31
N ALA A 178 10.30 -7.32 -5.31
CA ALA A 178 10.25 -7.78 -6.69
C ALA A 178 9.95 -6.67 -7.70
#